data_c8d51f1157bb54ce999f30203f8dc549
#
_entry.id   c8d51f1157bb54ce999f30203f8dc549
#
_cell.length_a   1.000
_cell.length_b   1.000
_cell.length_c   1.000
_cell.angle_alpha   90.00
_cell.angle_beta   90.00
_cell.angle_gamma   90.00
#
_symmetry.space_group_name_H-M   'P 1'
#
loop_
_entity.id
_entity.type
_entity.pdbx_description
1 polymer ?
#
loop_
_entity_poly.entity_id
_entity_poly.type
_entity_poly.pdbx_seq_one_letter_code
_entity_poly.pdbx_strand_id
1 'polypeptide(L)'
;MSSTRNIHALQYLRHKPLADHGVHKRILIVEDEASIREMIAFALRKAGMDAMQAADARAAQLAIAEQVPDLILLDWMLPGTSGLELARRLRKEELSREIPIIMLTARGEEMDRVNGLEAGVDDYVVKPFSTRELIARIKAVLRRSQGDDGSGMVELGGLRIDGPAHRVFAGEDAVPIGPTEYRLLYFFMTHPERVYSRTQLLDHVWGGSVYVEERTVDVHIRRLRKTLEPWKLDEMVQTVRGTGYRFSMSSA
;
A
#
# COMPACT_ATOMS: atom_id res chain seq x y z
N MET A 1 49.61 -2.11 -41.54
CA MET A 1 49.12 -3.44 -41.09
C MET A 1 48.99 -3.40 -39.59
N SER A 2 47.78 -3.18 -39.05
CA SER A 2 47.34 -3.46 -37.69
C SER A 2 46.13 -2.59 -37.35
N SER A 3 44.96 -2.94 -37.84
CA SER A 3 43.71 -2.26 -37.41
C SER A 3 42.48 -3.17 -37.40
N THR A 4 42.65 -4.47 -37.21
CA THR A 4 41.52 -5.44 -37.35
C THR A 4 41.29 -6.25 -36.07
N ARG A 5 41.98 -5.95 -34.94
CA ARG A 5 41.84 -6.77 -33.71
C ARG A 5 40.93 -6.19 -32.62
N ASN A 6 40.33 -5.02 -32.82
CA ASN A 6 39.55 -4.37 -31.75
C ASN A 6 38.02 -4.40 -31.94
N ILE A 7 37.53 -4.96 -33.04
CA ILE A 7 36.07 -4.99 -33.30
C ILE A 7 35.40 -6.25 -32.69
N HIS A 8 36.15 -7.35 -32.51
CA HIS A 8 35.59 -8.57 -31.91
C HIS A 8 35.39 -8.52 -30.40
N ALA A 9 36.15 -7.68 -29.69
CA ALA A 9 36.00 -7.55 -28.24
C ALA A 9 34.74 -6.75 -27.83
N LEU A 10 34.25 -5.86 -28.69
CA LEU A 10 33.03 -5.07 -28.43
C LEU A 10 31.72 -5.80 -28.79
N GLN A 11 31.79 -6.86 -29.60
CA GLN A 11 30.63 -7.69 -29.91
C GLN A 11 30.33 -8.73 -28.82
N TYR A 12 31.34 -9.15 -28.06
CA TYR A 12 31.16 -10.13 -26.98
C TYR A 12 30.51 -9.56 -25.72
N LEU A 13 30.45 -8.22 -25.55
CA LEU A 13 29.81 -7.57 -24.42
C LEU A 13 28.32 -7.26 -24.66
N ARG A 14 27.76 -7.55 -25.84
CA ARG A 14 26.35 -7.27 -26.17
C ARG A 14 25.40 -8.45 -25.93
N HIS A 15 25.88 -9.63 -25.54
CA HIS A 15 25.05 -10.83 -25.32
C HIS A 15 25.37 -11.53 -24.01
N LYS A 16 25.63 -10.75 -22.94
CA LYS A 16 25.43 -11.31 -21.61
C LYS A 16 23.92 -11.15 -21.33
N PRO A 17 23.13 -12.23 -21.19
CA PRO A 17 21.78 -12.05 -20.69
C PRO A 17 21.96 -11.36 -19.33
N LEU A 18 21.35 -10.19 -19.16
CA LEU A 18 21.13 -9.61 -17.85
C LEU A 18 20.50 -10.75 -17.06
N ALA A 19 21.25 -11.30 -16.10
CA ALA A 19 20.68 -12.19 -15.13
C ALA A 19 19.46 -11.44 -14.60
N ASP A 20 18.31 -12.05 -14.74
CA ASP A 20 17.05 -11.63 -14.14
C ASP A 20 17.30 -11.64 -12.61
N HIS A 21 17.85 -10.56 -12.10
CA HIS A 21 17.87 -10.24 -10.69
C HIS A 21 16.42 -9.84 -10.42
N GLY A 22 15.57 -10.86 -10.24
CA GLY A 22 14.22 -10.66 -9.76
C GLY A 22 14.30 -9.66 -8.61
N VAL A 23 13.72 -8.47 -8.81
CA VAL A 23 13.74 -7.41 -7.81
C VAL A 23 13.04 -7.95 -6.58
N HIS A 24 13.84 -8.46 -5.63
CA HIS A 24 13.33 -8.99 -4.38
C HIS A 24 12.60 -7.86 -3.65
N LYS A 25 11.35 -8.10 -3.26
CA LYS A 25 10.56 -7.14 -2.52
C LYS A 25 11.15 -6.93 -1.14
N ARG A 26 11.43 -5.69 -0.80
CA ARG A 26 12.01 -5.28 0.49
C ARG A 26 10.92 -4.93 1.49
N ILE A 27 10.91 -5.63 2.60
CA ILE A 27 9.93 -5.46 3.66
C ILE A 27 10.63 -4.93 4.89
N LEU A 28 10.24 -3.74 5.36
CA LEU A 28 10.73 -3.20 6.63
C LEU A 28 9.88 -3.76 7.77
N ILE A 29 10.53 -4.41 8.73
CA ILE A 29 9.94 -4.92 9.96
C ILE A 29 10.26 -3.93 11.06
N VAL A 30 9.25 -3.33 11.69
CA VAL A 30 9.38 -2.44 12.84
C VAL A 30 8.71 -3.12 14.02
N GLU A 31 9.51 -3.74 14.87
CA GLU A 31 9.09 -4.60 16.00
C GLU A 31 10.18 -4.54 17.06
N ASP A 32 9.87 -4.23 18.31
CA ASP A 32 10.86 -4.11 19.37
C ASP A 32 11.35 -5.48 19.89
N GLU A 33 10.48 -6.49 19.89
CA GLU A 33 10.84 -7.83 20.33
C GLU A 33 11.71 -8.56 19.28
N ALA A 34 12.99 -8.79 19.60
CA ALA A 34 13.97 -9.37 18.69
C ALA A 34 13.55 -10.75 18.18
N SER A 35 12.94 -11.58 19.02
CA SER A 35 12.49 -12.93 18.66
C SER A 35 11.39 -12.92 17.60
N ILE A 36 10.42 -12.00 17.72
CA ILE A 36 9.34 -11.81 16.75
C ILE A 36 9.92 -11.24 15.45
N ARG A 37 10.79 -10.24 15.56
CA ARG A 37 11.43 -9.60 14.41
C ARG A 37 12.26 -10.60 13.59
N GLU A 38 13.04 -11.47 14.24
CA GLU A 38 13.83 -12.51 13.59
C GLU A 38 12.96 -13.60 12.96
N MET A 39 11.88 -14.02 13.64
CA MET A 39 10.92 -14.99 13.11
C MET A 39 10.29 -14.47 11.82
N ILE A 40 9.85 -13.21 11.80
CA ILE A 40 9.27 -12.57 10.61
C ILE A 40 10.32 -12.48 9.50
N ALA A 41 11.53 -12.01 9.81
CA ALA A 41 12.62 -11.90 8.83
C ALA A 41 12.99 -13.25 8.21
N PHE A 42 13.01 -14.33 9.00
CA PHE A 42 13.21 -15.68 8.49
C PHE A 42 12.10 -16.11 7.52
N ALA A 43 10.84 -15.85 7.88
CA ALA A 43 9.68 -16.18 7.04
C ALA A 43 9.69 -15.40 5.71
N LEU A 44 10.06 -14.11 5.72
CA LEU A 44 10.20 -13.28 4.53
C LEU A 44 11.28 -13.82 3.60
N ARG A 45 12.48 -14.10 4.11
CA ARG A 45 13.58 -14.69 3.30
C ARG A 45 13.16 -16.01 2.67
N LYS A 46 12.49 -16.90 3.43
CA LYS A 46 11.95 -18.15 2.90
C LYS A 46 10.91 -17.95 1.79
N ALA A 47 10.22 -16.82 1.81
CA ALA A 47 9.24 -16.43 0.78
C ALA A 47 9.84 -15.67 -0.41
N GLY A 48 11.19 -15.49 -0.44
CA GLY A 48 11.90 -14.78 -1.51
C GLY A 48 11.80 -13.25 -1.41
N MET A 49 11.67 -12.71 -0.19
CA MET A 49 11.63 -11.28 0.08
C MET A 49 12.81 -10.86 0.95
N ASP A 50 13.30 -9.63 0.75
CA ASP A 50 14.35 -9.06 1.56
C ASP A 50 13.77 -8.42 2.83
N ALA A 51 14.39 -8.69 3.97
CA ALA A 51 13.96 -8.18 5.26
C ALA A 51 14.90 -7.08 5.76
N MET A 52 14.36 -5.87 5.89
CA MET A 52 14.96 -4.77 6.65
C MET A 52 14.40 -4.80 8.07
N GLN A 53 15.20 -4.46 9.08
CA GLN A 53 14.80 -4.60 10.48
C GLN A 53 15.04 -3.29 11.24
N ALA A 54 14.06 -2.89 12.04
CA ALA A 54 14.14 -1.76 12.96
C ALA A 54 13.49 -2.15 14.30
N ALA A 55 14.12 -1.78 15.41
CA ALA A 55 13.62 -2.08 16.75
C ALA A 55 12.72 -0.97 17.33
N ASP A 56 12.70 0.20 16.70
CA ASP A 56 11.94 1.37 17.15
C ASP A 56 11.64 2.33 15.98
N ALA A 57 10.87 3.36 16.26
CA ALA A 57 10.47 4.36 15.27
C ALA A 57 11.64 5.12 14.65
N ARG A 58 12.70 5.41 15.43
CA ARG A 58 13.89 6.13 14.96
C ARG A 58 14.70 5.27 13.99
N ALA A 59 14.92 4.01 14.35
CA ALA A 59 15.60 3.06 13.48
C ALA A 59 14.83 2.85 12.16
N ALA A 60 13.49 2.81 12.24
CA ALA A 60 12.63 2.71 11.07
C ALA A 60 12.79 3.90 10.11
N GLN A 61 12.78 5.13 10.63
CA GLN A 61 12.97 6.34 9.81
C GLN A 61 14.35 6.38 9.15
N LEU A 62 15.41 5.99 9.87
CA LEU A 62 16.76 5.90 9.30
C LEU A 62 16.83 4.85 8.17
N ALA A 63 16.25 3.66 8.40
CA ALA A 63 16.20 2.61 7.39
C ALA A 63 15.45 3.04 6.13
N ILE A 64 14.33 3.77 6.26
CA ILE A 64 13.56 4.31 5.12
C ILE A 64 14.36 5.37 4.37
N ALA A 65 15.07 6.25 5.08
CA ALA A 65 15.90 7.28 4.47
C ALA A 65 17.10 6.70 3.69
N GLU A 66 17.67 5.59 4.18
CA GLU A 66 18.76 4.88 3.51
C GLU A 66 18.25 4.09 2.30
N GLN A 67 17.15 3.39 2.46
CA GLN A 67 16.58 2.56 1.42
C GLN A 67 15.05 2.44 1.57
N VAL A 68 14.30 2.93 0.60
CA VAL A 68 12.84 2.89 0.60
C VAL A 68 12.34 1.43 0.48
N PRO A 69 11.56 0.91 1.44
CA PRO A 69 10.98 -0.43 1.35
C PRO A 69 9.73 -0.46 0.45
N ASP A 70 9.38 -1.64 -0.04
CA ASP A 70 8.14 -1.87 -0.79
C ASP A 70 6.91 -2.01 0.13
N LEU A 71 7.11 -2.32 1.43
CA LEU A 71 6.05 -2.46 2.44
C LEU A 71 6.65 -2.36 3.84
N ILE A 72 5.88 -1.85 4.79
CA ILE A 72 6.23 -1.77 6.20
C ILE A 72 5.31 -2.69 7.01
N LEU A 73 5.91 -3.60 7.80
CA LEU A 73 5.25 -4.29 8.91
C LEU A 73 5.53 -3.48 10.16
N LEU A 74 4.50 -3.04 10.85
CA LEU A 74 4.63 -2.09 11.95
C LEU A 74 3.93 -2.61 13.19
N ASP A 75 4.68 -2.86 14.26
CA ASP A 75 4.06 -3.18 15.54
C ASP A 75 3.30 -1.97 16.10
N TRP A 76 2.13 -2.25 16.66
CA TRP A 76 1.32 -1.26 17.38
C TRP A 76 2.05 -0.73 18.61
N MET A 77 2.64 -1.62 19.40
CA MET A 77 3.29 -1.36 20.68
C MET A 77 4.79 -1.19 20.52
N LEU A 78 5.24 0.00 20.13
CA LEU A 78 6.67 0.34 20.10
C LEU A 78 7.08 1.17 21.31
N PRO A 79 8.32 1.05 21.79
CA PRO A 79 8.82 1.87 22.88
C PRO A 79 8.97 3.34 22.46
N GLY A 80 8.49 4.23 23.30
CA GLY A 80 8.59 5.68 23.11
C GLY A 80 7.56 6.26 22.17
N THR A 81 7.61 5.94 20.89
CA THR A 81 6.64 6.38 19.88
C THR A 81 5.78 5.20 19.44
N SER A 82 4.46 5.25 19.63
CA SER A 82 3.57 4.16 19.23
C SER A 82 3.62 3.93 17.70
N GLY A 83 3.35 2.69 17.27
CA GLY A 83 3.25 2.37 15.84
C GLY A 83 2.22 3.23 15.12
N LEU A 84 1.11 3.55 15.79
CA LEU A 84 0.07 4.43 15.27
C LEU A 84 0.60 5.85 14.99
N GLU A 85 1.39 6.39 15.91
CA GLU A 85 1.99 7.72 15.75
C GLU A 85 3.03 7.71 14.62
N LEU A 86 3.84 6.65 14.55
CA LEU A 86 4.79 6.47 13.44
C LEU A 86 4.06 6.38 12.10
N ALA A 87 2.99 5.60 11.98
CA ALA A 87 2.19 5.52 10.76
C ALA A 87 1.66 6.89 10.31
N ARG A 88 1.14 7.70 11.25
CA ARG A 88 0.69 9.07 10.95
C ARG A 88 1.81 9.99 10.46
N ARG A 89 3.03 9.85 10.99
CA ARG A 89 4.20 10.62 10.53
C ARG A 89 4.60 10.18 9.12
N LEU A 90 4.71 8.88 8.87
CA LEU A 90 5.08 8.34 7.57
C LEU A 90 4.12 8.79 6.45
N ARG A 91 2.83 8.91 6.75
CA ARG A 91 1.83 9.41 5.79
C ARG A 91 1.95 10.91 5.45
N LYS A 92 2.64 11.68 6.29
CA LYS A 92 2.91 13.12 6.04
C LYS A 92 4.19 13.38 5.29
N GLU A 93 5.13 12.44 5.31
CA GLU A 93 6.44 12.56 4.66
C GLU A 93 6.36 12.12 3.20
N GLU A 94 6.90 12.92 2.29
CA GLU A 94 6.82 12.67 0.85
C GLU A 94 7.43 11.32 0.44
N LEU A 95 8.54 10.94 1.07
CA LEU A 95 9.27 9.71 0.77
C LEU A 95 8.51 8.44 1.17
N SER A 96 7.68 8.49 2.21
CA SER A 96 7.07 7.30 2.83
C SER A 96 5.55 7.25 2.73
N ARG A 97 4.90 8.32 2.32
CA ARG A 97 3.42 8.41 2.31
C ARG A 97 2.72 7.34 1.45
N GLU A 98 3.39 6.87 0.39
CA GLU A 98 2.85 5.88 -0.55
C GLU A 98 3.27 4.44 -0.22
N ILE A 99 4.14 4.23 0.78
CA ILE A 99 4.57 2.89 1.18
C ILE A 99 3.42 2.19 1.91
N PRO A 100 2.97 1.01 1.47
CA PRO A 100 1.93 0.26 2.18
C PRO A 100 2.38 -0.12 3.59
N ILE A 101 1.47 -0.01 4.56
CA ILE A 101 1.71 -0.33 5.97
C ILE A 101 0.73 -1.42 6.42
N ILE A 102 1.25 -2.53 6.91
CA ILE A 102 0.49 -3.55 7.63
C ILE A 102 0.80 -3.41 9.12
N MET A 103 -0.22 -3.16 9.93
CA MET A 103 -0.07 -3.08 11.39
C MET A 103 -0.12 -4.46 12.04
N LEU A 104 0.80 -4.74 12.96
CA LEU A 104 0.76 -5.91 13.83
C LEU A 104 0.15 -5.49 15.17
N THR A 105 -0.97 -6.09 15.61
CA THR A 105 -1.72 -5.66 16.79
C THR A 105 -2.08 -6.82 17.70
N ALA A 106 -2.22 -6.58 19.01
CA ALA A 106 -2.72 -7.56 19.95
C ALA A 106 -4.24 -7.77 19.80
N ARG A 107 -4.72 -8.96 20.16
CA ARG A 107 -6.14 -9.31 20.13
C ARG A 107 -6.91 -8.51 21.21
N GLY A 108 -7.92 -7.75 20.84
CA GLY A 108 -8.86 -7.17 21.81
C GLY A 108 -9.30 -5.74 21.59
N GLU A 109 -8.64 -4.97 20.73
CA GLU A 109 -8.89 -3.54 20.60
C GLU A 109 -9.53 -3.21 19.25
N GLU A 110 -10.85 -3.47 19.15
CA GLU A 110 -11.63 -3.09 17.96
C GLU A 110 -11.56 -1.57 17.69
N MET A 111 -11.50 -0.76 18.76
CA MET A 111 -11.29 0.68 18.65
C MET A 111 -9.91 1.03 18.11
N ASP A 112 -8.87 0.26 18.43
CA ASP A 112 -7.52 0.51 17.93
C ASP A 112 -7.36 0.15 16.44
N ARG A 113 -8.11 -0.83 15.94
CA ARG A 113 -8.16 -1.13 14.51
C ARG A 113 -8.73 0.03 13.69
N VAL A 114 -9.81 0.67 14.16
CA VAL A 114 -10.40 1.85 13.52
C VAL A 114 -9.41 3.01 13.58
N ASN A 115 -8.78 3.26 14.73
CA ASN A 115 -7.76 4.29 14.89
C ASN A 115 -6.53 4.03 14.00
N GLY A 116 -6.11 2.77 13.86
CA GLY A 116 -5.00 2.37 12.97
C GLY A 116 -5.33 2.63 11.50
N LEU A 117 -6.51 2.22 11.05
CA LEU A 117 -6.97 2.50 9.71
C LEU A 117 -7.11 4.01 9.47
N GLU A 118 -7.63 4.79 10.43
CA GLU A 118 -7.68 6.26 10.34
C GLU A 118 -6.28 6.91 10.30
N ALA A 119 -5.26 6.26 10.87
CA ALA A 119 -3.87 6.73 10.82
C ALA A 119 -3.14 6.50 9.50
N GLY A 120 -3.77 5.79 8.55
CA GLY A 120 -3.15 5.56 7.26
C GLY A 120 -2.63 4.14 7.02
N VAL A 121 -2.96 3.19 7.88
CA VAL A 121 -2.60 1.78 7.72
C VAL A 121 -3.47 1.14 6.63
N ASP A 122 -2.90 0.26 5.82
CA ASP A 122 -3.57 -0.38 4.68
C ASP A 122 -4.20 -1.73 5.04
N ASP A 123 -3.62 -2.43 6.02
CA ASP A 123 -4.14 -3.70 6.55
C ASP A 123 -3.61 -3.91 7.98
N TYR A 124 -4.16 -4.89 8.69
CA TYR A 124 -3.68 -5.28 10.02
C TYR A 124 -3.64 -6.80 10.18
N VAL A 125 -2.76 -7.25 11.07
CA VAL A 125 -2.61 -8.66 11.46
C VAL A 125 -2.64 -8.76 12.98
N VAL A 126 -3.52 -9.60 13.49
CA VAL A 126 -3.70 -9.78 14.94
C VAL A 126 -2.71 -10.81 15.46
N LYS A 127 -1.96 -10.45 16.50
CA LYS A 127 -1.09 -11.36 17.28
C LYS A 127 -1.95 -12.23 18.22
N PRO A 128 -1.67 -13.55 18.34
CA PRO A 128 -0.67 -14.30 17.61
C PRO A 128 -1.11 -14.65 16.18
N PHE A 129 -0.22 -14.54 15.22
CA PHE A 129 -0.46 -14.85 13.81
C PHE A 129 0.41 -16.01 13.33
N SER A 130 -0.04 -16.70 12.28
CA SER A 130 0.80 -17.63 11.57
C SER A 130 1.67 -16.91 10.54
N THR A 131 2.92 -17.35 10.37
CA THR A 131 3.82 -16.82 9.33
C THR A 131 3.23 -16.99 7.93
N ARG A 132 2.44 -18.06 7.71
CA ARG A 132 1.72 -18.30 6.44
C ARG A 132 0.68 -17.23 6.17
N GLU A 133 -0.09 -16.85 7.18
CA GLU A 133 -1.09 -15.77 7.08
C GLU A 133 -0.41 -14.44 6.78
N LEU A 134 0.63 -14.09 7.56
CA LEU A 134 1.38 -12.86 7.37
C LEU A 134 1.94 -12.74 5.95
N ILE A 135 2.60 -13.79 5.44
CA ILE A 135 3.14 -13.80 4.07
C ILE A 135 2.03 -13.68 3.02
N ALA A 136 0.88 -14.32 3.23
CA ALA A 136 -0.26 -14.19 2.31
C ALA A 136 -0.78 -12.73 2.24
N ARG A 137 -0.89 -12.06 3.38
CA ARG A 137 -1.30 -10.64 3.46
C ARG A 137 -0.28 -9.71 2.81
N ILE A 138 1.01 -9.88 3.10
CA ILE A 138 2.08 -9.11 2.46
C ILE A 138 2.00 -9.23 0.94
N LYS A 139 1.91 -10.47 0.42
CA LYS A 139 1.77 -10.70 -1.03
C LYS A 139 0.52 -10.05 -1.60
N ALA A 140 -0.60 -10.12 -0.88
CA ALA A 140 -1.85 -9.48 -1.29
C ALA A 140 -1.71 -7.95 -1.36
N VAL A 141 -1.10 -7.31 -0.35
CA VAL A 141 -0.86 -5.88 -0.33
C VAL A 141 0.12 -5.46 -1.43
N LEU A 142 1.25 -6.16 -1.59
CA LEU A 142 2.25 -5.87 -2.63
C LEU A 142 1.71 -6.03 -4.06
N ARG A 143 0.94 -7.09 -4.35
CA ARG A 143 0.29 -7.26 -5.65
C ARG A 143 -0.60 -6.08 -5.98
N ARG A 144 -1.31 -5.58 -4.99
CA ARG A 144 -2.22 -4.45 -5.10
C ARG A 144 -1.48 -3.12 -5.32
N SER A 145 -0.28 -2.94 -4.72
CA SER A 145 0.53 -1.75 -4.91
C SER A 145 1.25 -1.70 -6.27
N GLN A 146 1.34 -2.82 -6.97
CA GLN A 146 2.00 -2.91 -8.28
C GLN A 146 1.06 -2.73 -9.48
N GLY A 147 -0.25 -2.51 -9.22
CA GLY A 147 -1.19 -2.11 -10.28
C GLY A 147 -1.31 -3.08 -11.45
N ASP A 148 -1.68 -4.33 -11.16
CA ASP A 148 -2.00 -5.27 -12.24
C ASP A 148 -3.33 -4.92 -12.95
N ASP A 149 -4.07 -3.91 -12.45
CA ASP A 149 -5.38 -3.50 -12.96
C ASP A 149 -5.40 -2.09 -13.60
N GLY A 150 -4.26 -1.41 -13.75
CA GLY A 150 -4.23 0.00 -14.17
C GLY A 150 -3.32 0.29 -15.35
N SER A 151 -3.46 -0.39 -16.49
CA SER A 151 -2.61 -0.15 -17.68
C SER A 151 -2.98 1.10 -18.48
N GLY A 152 -3.96 1.88 -18.03
CA GLY A 152 -4.49 3.03 -18.75
C GLY A 152 -4.59 4.31 -17.91
N MET A 153 -4.72 5.43 -18.64
CA MET A 153 -5.15 6.70 -18.07
C MET A 153 -6.67 6.67 -17.93
N VAL A 154 -7.17 6.95 -16.72
CA VAL A 154 -8.61 7.07 -16.45
C VAL A 154 -8.92 8.51 -16.09
N GLU A 155 -9.84 9.12 -16.82
CA GLU A 155 -10.28 10.50 -16.55
C GLU A 155 -11.80 10.55 -16.40
N LEU A 156 -12.26 11.12 -15.28
CA LEU A 156 -13.66 11.23 -14.97
C LEU A 156 -13.93 12.37 -13.98
N GLY A 157 -14.85 13.27 -14.31
CA GLY A 157 -15.34 14.28 -13.38
C GLY A 157 -14.28 15.24 -12.84
N GLY A 158 -13.23 15.56 -13.61
CA GLY A 158 -12.13 16.41 -13.18
C GLY A 158 -11.02 15.69 -12.43
N LEU A 159 -11.17 14.38 -12.19
CA LEU A 159 -10.12 13.50 -11.69
C LEU A 159 -9.44 12.77 -12.85
N ARG A 160 -8.13 12.64 -12.76
CA ARG A 160 -7.32 11.86 -13.70
C ARG A 160 -6.39 10.92 -12.93
N ILE A 161 -6.40 9.65 -13.30
CA ILE A 161 -5.50 8.63 -12.77
C ILE A 161 -4.52 8.23 -13.87
N ASP A 162 -3.23 8.37 -13.58
CA ASP A 162 -2.14 7.81 -14.37
C ASP A 162 -1.79 6.46 -13.76
N GLY A 163 -2.30 5.39 -14.36
CA GLY A 163 -2.10 4.02 -13.88
C GLY A 163 -0.63 3.62 -13.81
N PRO A 164 0.14 3.75 -14.92
CA PRO A 164 1.57 3.44 -14.94
C PRO A 164 2.41 4.22 -13.92
N ALA A 165 2.09 5.49 -13.67
CA ALA A 165 2.80 6.32 -12.70
C ALA A 165 2.24 6.23 -11.29
N HIS A 166 1.13 5.53 -11.06
CA HIS A 166 0.40 5.46 -9.78
C HIS A 166 0.07 6.85 -9.20
N ARG A 167 -0.32 7.80 -10.05
CA ARG A 167 -0.61 9.19 -9.66
C ARG A 167 -2.06 9.54 -9.92
N VAL A 168 -2.60 10.37 -9.03
CA VAL A 168 -3.93 10.96 -9.16
C VAL A 168 -3.78 12.47 -9.28
N PHE A 169 -4.60 13.06 -10.12
CA PHE A 169 -4.65 14.50 -10.34
C PHE A 169 -6.10 14.97 -10.25
N ALA A 170 -6.29 16.17 -9.69
CA ALA A 170 -7.51 16.93 -9.75
C ALA A 170 -7.24 18.20 -10.57
N GLY A 171 -7.69 18.22 -11.83
CA GLY A 171 -7.19 19.18 -12.81
C GLY A 171 -5.68 19.01 -13.02
N GLU A 172 -4.89 20.07 -12.74
CA GLU A 172 -3.43 20.04 -12.83
C GLU A 172 -2.75 19.69 -11.49
N ASP A 173 -3.49 19.66 -10.39
CA ASP A 173 -2.93 19.44 -9.06
C ASP A 173 -2.75 17.94 -8.78
N ALA A 174 -1.57 17.55 -8.31
CA ALA A 174 -1.32 16.19 -7.84
C ALA A 174 -2.04 15.95 -6.50
N VAL A 175 -2.85 14.90 -6.43
CA VAL A 175 -3.58 14.50 -5.23
C VAL A 175 -2.72 13.53 -4.42
N PRO A 176 -2.31 13.88 -3.19
CA PRO A 176 -1.59 12.95 -2.31
C PRO A 176 -2.54 11.88 -1.79
N ILE A 177 -2.43 10.66 -2.30
CA ILE A 177 -3.34 9.57 -2.00
C ILE A 177 -2.60 8.33 -1.49
N GLY A 178 -3.16 7.66 -0.49
CA GLY A 178 -2.61 6.40 0.01
C GLY A 178 -2.90 5.22 -0.92
N PRO A 179 -2.12 4.11 -0.80
CA PRO A 179 -2.25 2.97 -1.72
C PRO A 179 -3.66 2.35 -1.77
N THR A 180 -4.34 2.27 -0.65
CA THR A 180 -5.69 1.69 -0.58
C THR A 180 -6.75 2.65 -1.12
N GLU A 181 -6.64 3.95 -0.81
CA GLU A 181 -7.53 4.98 -1.38
C GLU A 181 -7.35 5.11 -2.89
N TYR A 182 -6.10 4.99 -3.40
CA TYR A 182 -5.83 4.95 -4.84
C TYR A 182 -6.60 3.82 -5.53
N ARG A 183 -6.52 2.59 -5.00
CA ARG A 183 -7.24 1.43 -5.56
C ARG A 183 -8.73 1.59 -5.49
N LEU A 184 -9.24 2.10 -4.37
CA LEU A 184 -10.66 2.35 -4.19
C LEU A 184 -11.17 3.39 -5.20
N LEU A 185 -10.41 4.48 -5.39
CA LEU A 185 -10.73 5.51 -6.38
C LEU A 185 -10.64 4.95 -7.80
N TYR A 186 -9.59 4.20 -8.13
CA TYR A 186 -9.44 3.56 -9.44
C TYR A 186 -10.60 2.61 -9.74
N PHE A 187 -10.96 1.76 -8.79
CA PHE A 187 -12.10 0.87 -8.92
C PHE A 187 -13.40 1.65 -9.18
N PHE A 188 -13.65 2.72 -8.43
CA PHE A 188 -14.82 3.54 -8.61
C PHE A 188 -14.84 4.27 -9.95
N MET A 189 -13.73 4.87 -10.38
CA MET A 189 -13.66 5.60 -11.64
C MET A 189 -13.78 4.68 -12.87
N THR A 190 -13.38 3.42 -12.74
CA THR A 190 -13.57 2.41 -13.79
C THR A 190 -14.97 1.78 -13.78
N HIS A 191 -15.75 2.00 -12.72
CA HIS A 191 -17.11 1.47 -12.57
C HIS A 191 -18.09 2.55 -12.06
N PRO A 192 -18.20 3.70 -12.76
CA PRO A 192 -19.03 4.80 -12.30
C PRO A 192 -20.51 4.43 -12.29
N GLU A 193 -21.31 5.19 -11.50
CA GLU A 193 -22.76 5.09 -11.35
C GLU A 193 -23.29 3.76 -10.79
N ARG A 194 -22.41 2.80 -10.49
CA ARG A 194 -22.79 1.52 -9.94
C ARG A 194 -22.64 1.51 -8.43
N VAL A 195 -23.66 0.95 -7.74
CA VAL A 195 -23.64 0.77 -6.28
C VAL A 195 -22.95 -0.55 -5.94
N TYR A 196 -22.02 -0.50 -5.01
CA TYR A 196 -21.30 -1.66 -4.47
C TYR A 196 -21.51 -1.79 -2.98
N SER A 197 -21.83 -3.00 -2.52
CA SER A 197 -21.87 -3.30 -1.08
C SER A 197 -20.46 -3.26 -0.49
N ARG A 198 -20.37 -3.18 0.85
CA ARG A 198 -19.09 -3.27 1.58
C ARG A 198 -18.35 -4.55 1.28
N THR A 199 -19.05 -5.68 1.28
CA THR A 199 -18.48 -6.99 0.93
C THR A 199 -17.89 -6.99 -0.49
N GLN A 200 -18.63 -6.47 -1.48
CA GLN A 200 -18.13 -6.35 -2.86
C GLN A 200 -16.90 -5.46 -2.98
N LEU A 201 -16.88 -4.32 -2.28
CA LEU A 201 -15.70 -3.44 -2.25
C LEU A 201 -14.50 -4.13 -1.58
N LEU A 202 -14.73 -4.90 -0.49
CA LEU A 202 -13.67 -5.71 0.12
C LEU A 202 -13.09 -6.72 -0.88
N ASP A 203 -13.93 -7.44 -1.58
CA ASP A 203 -13.49 -8.46 -2.55
C ASP A 203 -12.69 -7.84 -3.69
N HIS A 204 -13.14 -6.73 -4.25
CA HIS A 204 -12.48 -6.07 -5.37
C HIS A 204 -11.22 -5.30 -4.97
N VAL A 205 -11.24 -4.57 -3.87
CA VAL A 205 -10.15 -3.67 -3.46
C VAL A 205 -9.15 -4.36 -2.52
N TRP A 206 -9.60 -5.31 -1.67
CA TRP A 206 -8.74 -6.05 -0.73
C TRP A 206 -8.50 -7.51 -1.14
N GLY A 207 -9.29 -8.07 -2.08
CA GLY A 207 -9.21 -9.45 -2.55
C GLY A 207 -9.82 -10.45 -1.58
N GLY A 208 -10.67 -11.35 -2.08
CA GLY A 208 -11.56 -12.23 -1.30
C GLY A 208 -10.93 -13.26 -0.35
N SER A 209 -9.62 -13.25 -0.14
CA SER A 209 -8.93 -14.14 0.80
C SER A 209 -8.51 -13.44 2.12
N VAL A 210 -8.94 -12.22 2.34
CA VAL A 210 -8.51 -11.40 3.48
C VAL A 210 -9.63 -11.32 4.50
N TYR A 211 -9.38 -11.75 5.73
CA TYR A 211 -10.27 -11.53 6.88
C TYR A 211 -10.23 -10.04 7.31
N VAL A 212 -10.70 -9.16 6.44
CA VAL A 212 -10.88 -7.73 6.73
C VAL A 212 -12.36 -7.48 7.00
N GLU A 213 -12.67 -6.79 8.08
CA GLU A 213 -14.06 -6.47 8.44
C GLU A 213 -14.63 -5.42 7.48
N GLU A 214 -15.92 -5.50 7.18
CA GLU A 214 -16.64 -4.55 6.32
C GLU A 214 -16.47 -3.09 6.75
N ARG A 215 -16.30 -2.86 8.06
CA ARG A 215 -16.06 -1.53 8.64
C ARG A 215 -14.78 -0.87 8.13
N THR A 216 -13.79 -1.66 7.70
CA THR A 216 -12.57 -1.15 7.07
C THR A 216 -12.88 -0.32 5.82
N VAL A 217 -13.88 -0.74 5.04
CA VAL A 217 -14.34 0.01 3.86
C VAL A 217 -14.79 1.41 4.25
N ASP A 218 -15.59 1.55 5.31
CA ASP A 218 -16.13 2.85 5.75
C ASP A 218 -15.00 3.83 6.12
N VAL A 219 -13.93 3.34 6.76
CA VAL A 219 -12.77 4.16 7.11
C VAL A 219 -12.03 4.65 5.86
N HIS A 220 -11.78 3.77 4.89
CA HIS A 220 -11.10 4.16 3.66
C HIS A 220 -11.97 5.06 2.76
N ILE A 221 -13.29 4.88 2.73
CA ILE A 221 -14.23 5.81 2.09
C ILE A 221 -14.13 7.20 2.72
N ARG A 222 -14.13 7.28 4.06
CA ARG A 222 -13.99 8.55 4.78
C ARG A 222 -12.66 9.23 4.45
N ARG A 223 -11.57 8.48 4.41
CA ARG A 223 -10.23 8.99 4.07
C ARG A 223 -10.18 9.45 2.63
N LEU A 224 -10.72 8.68 1.68
CA LEU A 224 -10.81 9.06 0.27
C LEU A 224 -11.55 10.38 0.10
N ARG A 225 -12.74 10.53 0.73
CA ARG A 225 -13.48 11.80 0.73
C ARG A 225 -12.64 12.95 1.27
N LYS A 226 -12.01 12.77 2.45
CA LYS A 226 -11.13 13.78 3.04
C LYS A 226 -9.97 14.17 2.13
N THR A 227 -9.42 13.23 1.39
CA THR A 227 -8.36 13.47 0.41
C THR A 227 -8.86 14.30 -0.77
N LEU A 228 -10.10 14.10 -1.22
CA LEU A 228 -10.72 14.82 -2.37
C LEU A 228 -11.38 16.16 -2.01
N GLU A 229 -11.65 16.41 -0.72
CA GLU A 229 -12.32 17.60 -0.18
C GLU A 229 -11.71 18.94 -0.64
N PRO A 230 -10.35 19.12 -0.70
CA PRO A 230 -9.76 20.39 -1.14
C PRO A 230 -10.20 20.83 -2.54
N TRP A 231 -10.57 19.88 -3.39
CA TRP A 231 -11.04 20.14 -4.77
C TRP A 231 -12.56 20.05 -4.91
N LYS A 232 -13.30 19.86 -3.80
CA LYS A 232 -14.77 19.67 -3.79
C LYS A 232 -15.22 18.47 -4.63
N LEU A 233 -14.41 17.41 -4.67
CA LEU A 233 -14.67 16.16 -5.40
C LEU A 233 -15.07 15.01 -4.46
N ASP A 234 -15.13 15.25 -3.17
CA ASP A 234 -15.55 14.29 -2.14
C ASP A 234 -17.01 13.84 -2.29
N GLU A 235 -17.89 14.70 -2.79
CA GLU A 235 -19.30 14.41 -3.06
C GLU A 235 -19.49 13.36 -4.17
N MET A 236 -18.49 13.14 -5.02
CA MET A 236 -18.55 12.09 -6.04
C MET A 236 -18.59 10.68 -5.43
N VAL A 237 -18.01 10.50 -4.25
CA VAL A 237 -18.09 9.24 -3.50
C VAL A 237 -19.33 9.25 -2.63
N GLN A 238 -20.44 8.71 -3.13
CA GLN A 238 -21.76 8.77 -2.49
C GLN A 238 -22.03 7.55 -1.61
N THR A 239 -22.76 7.78 -0.50
CA THR A 239 -23.31 6.71 0.34
C THR A 239 -24.73 6.39 -0.10
N VAL A 240 -24.97 5.14 -0.50
CA VAL A 240 -26.33 4.63 -0.74
C VAL A 240 -26.79 3.92 0.52
N ARG A 241 -27.67 4.57 1.29
CA ARG A 241 -28.13 4.06 2.60
C ARG A 241 -28.66 2.63 2.50
N GLY A 242 -28.22 1.78 3.42
CA GLY A 242 -28.65 0.38 3.48
C GLY A 242 -28.00 -0.53 2.42
N THR A 243 -27.25 0.00 1.44
CA THR A 243 -26.68 -0.78 0.34
C THR A 243 -25.14 -0.73 0.33
N GLY A 244 -24.54 0.50 0.31
CA GLY A 244 -23.10 0.64 0.22
C GLY A 244 -22.68 1.99 -0.36
N TYR A 245 -21.81 1.96 -1.38
CA TYR A 245 -21.18 3.15 -1.94
C TYR A 245 -21.23 3.16 -3.47
N ARG A 246 -21.22 4.36 -4.03
CA ARG A 246 -21.22 4.62 -5.47
C ARG A 246 -20.30 5.80 -5.78
N PHE A 247 -19.70 5.80 -6.95
CA PHE A 247 -19.04 6.97 -7.53
C PHE A 247 -19.94 7.57 -8.61
N SER A 248 -20.28 8.83 -8.48
CA SER A 248 -21.22 9.50 -9.37
C SER A 248 -20.76 10.92 -9.68
N MET A 249 -20.95 11.34 -10.93
CA MET A 249 -20.71 12.72 -11.36
C MET A 249 -21.87 13.66 -11.04
N SER A 250 -23.03 13.12 -10.72
CA SER A 250 -24.20 13.90 -10.32
C SER A 250 -24.17 14.17 -8.82
N SER A 251 -24.29 15.42 -8.41
CA SER A 251 -24.53 15.78 -7.00
C SER A 251 -25.76 15.05 -6.47
N ALA A 252 -25.67 14.53 -5.23
CA ALA A 252 -26.75 13.77 -4.60
C ALA A 252 -27.90 14.67 -4.19
#